data_e4f92cecca2255ed4185a4b8a24209df
#
_entry.id   e4f92cecca2255ed4185a4b8a24209df
#
_cell.length_a   1.000
_cell.length_b   1.000
_cell.length_c   1.000
_cell.angle_alpha   90.00
_cell.angle_beta   90.00
_cell.angle_gamma   90.00
#
_symmetry.space_group_name_H-M   'P 1'
#
loop_
_entity.id
_entity.type
_entity.pdbx_description
1 polymer ?
#
loop_
_entity_poly.entity_id
_entity_poly.type
_entity_poly.pdbx_seq_one_letter_code
_entity_poly.pdbx_strand_id
1 'polypeptide(L)'
;MIIVTGGAGFIGSNIVKGLNDRGIDDILVVDNLTNMVKFKNIQGLKVKDYMDKYAFMDALKAGKFNHEKIDVIFHEGACSDTMEYNGKYMMENNFEYTKNVLHFCLDRKIQMMYASSASTYGSGAHGFREEPACEEALNVYAFSKLFFDNYLRPVSYTHLTLPTNSRV
;
A
#
# COMPACT_ATOMS: atom_id res chain seq x y z
N MET A 1 2.99 -10.21 13.87
CA MET A 1 3.52 -10.20 12.47
C MET A 1 3.23 -8.88 11.82
N ILE A 2 4.19 -8.35 11.05
CA ILE A 2 4.01 -7.17 10.19
C ILE A 2 3.95 -7.62 8.74
N ILE A 3 3.06 -7.03 7.93
CA ILE A 3 3.00 -7.32 6.48
C ILE A 3 3.46 -6.06 5.74
N VAL A 4 4.37 -6.24 4.77
CA VAL A 4 4.83 -5.16 3.90
C VAL A 4 4.56 -5.54 2.45
N THR A 5 3.52 -4.97 1.85
CA THR A 5 3.26 -5.18 0.41
C THR A 5 4.10 -4.20 -0.41
N GLY A 6 4.51 -4.60 -1.62
CA GLY A 6 5.55 -3.86 -2.34
C GLY A 6 6.92 -3.92 -1.63
N GLY A 7 7.10 -4.91 -0.76
CA GLY A 7 8.25 -5.01 0.14
C GLY A 7 9.59 -5.25 -0.56
N ALA A 8 9.60 -5.65 -1.83
CA ALA A 8 10.79 -5.72 -2.66
C ALA A 8 11.02 -4.45 -3.52
N GLY A 9 10.12 -3.46 -3.43
CA GLY A 9 10.29 -2.14 -4.01
C GLY A 9 11.24 -1.26 -3.19
N PHE A 10 11.54 -0.06 -3.68
CA PHE A 10 12.45 0.88 -3.01
C PHE A 10 11.92 1.29 -1.62
N ILE A 11 10.67 1.74 -1.53
CA ILE A 11 10.09 2.19 -0.25
C ILE A 11 9.91 0.99 0.68
N GLY A 12 9.23 -0.06 0.22
CA GLY A 12 8.91 -1.21 1.05
C GLY A 12 10.14 -1.91 1.64
N SER A 13 11.22 -2.07 0.86
CA SER A 13 12.46 -2.67 1.37
C SER A 13 13.14 -1.81 2.43
N ASN A 14 13.06 -0.48 2.32
CA ASN A 14 13.57 0.43 3.35
C ASN A 14 12.70 0.39 4.62
N ILE A 15 11.39 0.16 4.51
CA ILE A 15 10.54 -0.11 5.68
C ILE A 15 10.98 -1.40 6.36
N VAL A 16 11.15 -2.50 5.61
CA VAL A 16 11.64 -3.77 6.14
C VAL A 16 12.98 -3.59 6.82
N LYS A 17 13.92 -2.87 6.18
CA LYS A 17 15.21 -2.56 6.78
C LYS A 17 15.06 -1.80 8.10
N GLY A 18 14.25 -0.74 8.12
CA GLY A 18 13.99 0.06 9.32
C GLY A 18 13.36 -0.75 10.47
N LEU A 19 12.55 -1.75 10.15
CA LEU A 19 12.01 -2.72 11.13
C LEU A 19 13.13 -3.64 11.64
N ASN A 20 13.98 -4.18 10.75
CA ASN A 20 15.11 -5.01 11.15
C ASN A 20 16.10 -4.25 12.03
N ASP A 21 16.38 -2.97 11.75
CA ASP A 21 17.24 -2.11 12.57
C ASP A 21 16.69 -1.94 14.01
N ARG A 22 15.39 -2.21 14.21
CA ARG A 22 14.69 -2.22 15.50
C ARG A 22 14.54 -3.62 16.10
N GLY A 23 15.16 -4.64 15.50
CA GLY A 23 15.10 -6.03 15.94
C GLY A 23 13.81 -6.74 15.59
N ILE A 24 13.01 -6.22 14.65
CA ILE A 24 11.75 -6.83 14.21
C ILE A 24 12.03 -7.61 12.93
N ASP A 25 11.78 -8.93 12.94
CA ASP A 25 11.97 -9.85 11.82
C ASP A 25 10.73 -10.74 11.54
N ASP A 26 9.69 -10.70 12.38
CA ASP A 26 8.39 -11.33 12.12
C ASP A 26 7.61 -10.55 11.02
N ILE A 27 8.19 -10.53 9.82
CA ILE A 27 7.73 -9.73 8.67
C ILE A 27 7.39 -10.65 7.51
N LEU A 28 6.17 -10.52 6.98
CA LEU A 28 5.78 -11.08 5.68
C LEU A 28 5.99 -10.02 4.60
N VAL A 29 6.91 -10.30 3.68
CA VAL A 29 7.10 -9.49 2.47
C VAL A 29 6.17 -9.98 1.37
N VAL A 30 5.35 -9.08 0.82
CA VAL A 30 4.45 -9.37 -0.30
C VAL A 30 4.87 -8.52 -1.50
N ASP A 31 5.23 -9.17 -2.61
CA ASP A 31 5.60 -8.47 -3.85
C ASP A 31 5.43 -9.40 -5.05
N ASN A 32 5.61 -8.89 -6.27
CA ASN A 32 5.94 -9.71 -7.42
C ASN A 32 7.43 -9.52 -7.76
N LEU A 33 8.12 -10.60 -8.02
CA LEU A 33 9.53 -10.56 -8.44
C LEU A 33 9.68 -10.72 -9.97
N THR A 34 8.68 -10.25 -10.74
CA THR A 34 8.72 -10.28 -12.20
C THR A 34 9.88 -9.46 -12.76
N ASN A 35 10.25 -8.38 -12.10
CA ASN A 35 11.51 -7.71 -12.36
C ASN A 35 12.59 -8.36 -11.48
N MET A 36 13.47 -9.12 -12.14
CA MET A 36 14.48 -9.93 -11.46
C MET A 36 15.43 -9.12 -10.56
N VAL A 37 15.66 -7.83 -10.84
CA VAL A 37 16.60 -7.03 -10.03
C VAL A 37 16.04 -6.65 -8.65
N LYS A 38 14.73 -6.78 -8.43
CA LYS A 38 14.10 -6.49 -7.13
C LYS A 38 14.63 -7.32 -5.97
N PHE A 39 15.14 -8.53 -6.21
CA PHE A 39 15.71 -9.36 -5.16
C PHE A 39 16.84 -8.66 -4.40
N LYS A 40 17.60 -7.77 -5.08
CA LYS A 40 18.69 -7.01 -4.48
C LYS A 40 18.22 -6.11 -3.33
N ASN A 41 16.98 -5.64 -3.38
CA ASN A 41 16.42 -4.76 -2.36
C ASN A 41 16.12 -5.51 -1.06
N ILE A 42 15.85 -6.80 -1.13
CA ILE A 42 15.52 -7.64 0.03
C ILE A 42 16.66 -8.60 0.40
N GLN A 43 17.69 -8.69 -0.43
CA GLN A 43 18.85 -9.51 -0.14
C GLN A 43 19.52 -9.05 1.16
N GLY A 44 19.65 -9.95 2.11
CA GLY A 44 20.27 -9.66 3.42
C GLY A 44 19.30 -9.05 4.46
N LEU A 45 18.05 -8.79 4.12
CA LEU A 45 17.02 -8.43 5.10
C LEU A 45 16.51 -9.70 5.80
N LYS A 46 16.16 -9.54 7.09
CA LYS A 46 15.56 -10.61 7.89
C LYS A 46 14.04 -10.54 7.77
N VAL A 47 13.46 -11.57 7.20
CA VAL A 47 12.02 -11.69 7.04
C VAL A 47 11.57 -13.11 7.43
N LYS A 48 10.34 -13.22 7.94
CA LYS A 48 9.73 -14.50 8.26
C LYS A 48 9.39 -15.29 7.00
N ASP A 49 8.82 -14.59 6.00
CA ASP A 49 8.37 -15.23 4.76
C ASP A 49 8.24 -14.22 3.63
N TYR A 50 8.14 -14.75 2.41
CA TYR A 50 7.80 -14.03 1.18
C TYR A 50 6.58 -14.65 0.54
N MET A 51 5.69 -13.82 0.02
CA MET A 51 4.52 -14.27 -0.73
C MET A 51 4.31 -13.43 -1.99
N ASP A 52 4.00 -14.10 -3.11
CA ASP A 52 3.59 -13.40 -4.33
C ASP A 52 2.27 -12.62 -4.09
N LYS A 53 2.14 -11.46 -4.72
CA LYS A 53 1.00 -10.55 -4.50
C LYS A 53 -0.37 -11.17 -4.83
N TYR A 54 -0.43 -12.06 -5.83
CA TYR A 54 -1.69 -12.74 -6.18
C TYR A 54 -1.99 -13.86 -5.19
N ALA A 55 -0.97 -14.64 -4.82
CA ALA A 55 -1.10 -15.66 -3.78
C ALA A 55 -1.52 -15.05 -2.43
N PHE A 56 -1.02 -13.86 -2.11
CA PHE A 56 -1.44 -13.12 -0.92
C PHE A 56 -2.93 -12.75 -0.99
N MET A 57 -3.39 -12.21 -2.12
CA MET A 57 -4.81 -11.87 -2.29
C MET A 57 -5.71 -13.09 -2.18
N ASP A 58 -5.32 -14.21 -2.78
CA ASP A 58 -6.05 -15.47 -2.67
C ASP A 58 -6.06 -16.00 -1.21
N ALA A 59 -4.95 -15.83 -0.51
CA ALA A 59 -4.85 -16.20 0.91
C ALA A 59 -5.75 -15.34 1.81
N LEU A 60 -5.87 -14.04 1.54
CA LEU A 60 -6.81 -13.15 2.23
C LEU A 60 -8.26 -13.62 2.01
N LYS A 61 -8.65 -13.85 0.75
CA LYS A 61 -9.99 -14.31 0.40
C LYS A 61 -10.34 -15.68 0.98
N ALA A 62 -9.34 -16.57 1.05
CA ALA A 62 -9.49 -17.90 1.64
C ALA A 62 -9.46 -17.92 3.18
N GLY A 63 -9.28 -16.75 3.82
CA GLY A 63 -9.24 -16.63 5.27
C GLY A 63 -8.00 -17.24 5.93
N LYS A 64 -6.91 -17.46 5.18
CA LYS A 64 -5.68 -18.09 5.73
C LYS A 64 -5.06 -17.29 6.86
N PHE A 65 -5.30 -15.99 6.90
CA PHE A 65 -4.80 -15.11 7.95
C PHE A 65 -5.78 -14.91 9.12
N ASN A 66 -6.94 -15.61 9.15
CA ASN A 66 -7.97 -15.34 10.15
C ASN A 66 -7.52 -15.58 11.61
N HIS A 67 -6.54 -16.43 11.81
CA HIS A 67 -6.00 -16.74 13.14
C HIS A 67 -4.61 -16.13 13.40
N GLU A 68 -4.05 -15.44 12.42
CA GLU A 68 -2.75 -14.77 12.55
C GLU A 68 -2.91 -13.44 13.29
N LYS A 69 -2.02 -13.19 14.25
CA LYS A 69 -1.91 -11.86 14.86
C LYS A 69 -1.10 -10.95 13.94
N ILE A 70 -1.78 -10.04 13.27
CA ILE A 70 -1.17 -9.02 12.42
C ILE A 70 -1.27 -7.69 13.14
N ASP A 71 -0.14 -7.03 13.35
CA ASP A 71 -0.06 -5.78 14.10
C ASP A 71 -0.31 -4.58 13.18
N VAL A 72 0.26 -4.62 11.97
CA VAL A 72 0.14 -3.55 10.96
C VAL A 72 0.41 -4.08 9.55
N ILE A 73 -0.23 -3.46 8.56
CA ILE A 73 0.09 -3.65 7.14
C ILE A 73 0.62 -2.33 6.57
N PHE A 74 1.88 -2.35 6.11
CA PHE A 74 2.46 -1.29 5.27
C PHE A 74 2.16 -1.64 3.82
N HIS A 75 1.30 -0.85 3.19
CA HIS A 75 0.85 -1.11 1.81
C HIS A 75 1.51 -0.14 0.84
N GLU A 76 2.69 -0.55 0.33
CA GLU A 76 3.48 0.18 -0.66
C GLU A 76 3.35 -0.43 -2.08
N GLY A 77 2.63 -1.55 -2.18
CA GLY A 77 2.44 -2.27 -3.44
C GLY A 77 1.53 -1.53 -4.41
N ALA A 78 2.09 -1.07 -5.53
CA ALA A 78 1.35 -0.42 -6.60
C ALA A 78 2.07 -0.60 -7.94
N CYS A 79 1.37 -0.42 -9.04
CA CYS A 79 1.99 -0.06 -10.31
C CYS A 79 2.32 1.43 -10.24
N SER A 80 3.61 1.77 -10.25
CA SER A 80 4.10 3.15 -10.17
C SER A 80 4.49 3.73 -11.52
N ASP A 81 4.27 2.99 -12.61
CA ASP A 81 4.57 3.46 -13.95
C ASP A 81 3.53 4.49 -14.40
N THR A 82 3.94 5.74 -14.47
CA THR A 82 3.09 6.86 -14.90
C THR A 82 2.81 6.86 -16.39
N MET A 83 3.54 6.04 -17.16
CA MET A 83 3.39 5.86 -18.61
C MET A 83 2.56 4.61 -18.97
N GLU A 84 2.05 3.87 -18.00
CA GLU A 84 1.18 2.73 -18.25
C GLU A 84 -0.15 3.22 -18.86
N TYR A 85 -0.47 2.71 -20.05
CA TYR A 85 -1.70 3.07 -20.77
C TYR A 85 -2.87 2.10 -20.52
N ASN A 86 -2.61 0.93 -19.94
CA ASN A 86 -3.67 -0.01 -19.60
C ASN A 86 -4.39 0.43 -18.33
N GLY A 87 -5.43 1.23 -18.49
CA GLY A 87 -6.22 1.75 -17.37
C GLY A 87 -6.87 0.65 -16.52
N LYS A 88 -7.29 -0.47 -17.14
CA LYS A 88 -7.84 -1.62 -16.41
C LYS A 88 -6.78 -2.22 -15.49
N TYR A 89 -5.60 -2.50 -16.02
CA TYR A 89 -4.48 -3.01 -15.24
C TYR A 89 -4.10 -2.07 -14.08
N MET A 90 -4.09 -0.75 -14.35
CA MET A 90 -3.80 0.26 -13.34
C MET A 90 -4.83 0.25 -12.21
N MET A 91 -6.13 0.22 -12.54
CA MET A 91 -7.21 0.18 -11.55
C MET A 91 -7.20 -1.13 -10.75
N GLU A 92 -6.98 -2.27 -11.39
CA GLU A 92 -6.89 -3.56 -10.70
C GLU A 92 -5.74 -3.59 -9.69
N ASN A 93 -4.56 -3.04 -10.04
CA ASN A 93 -3.39 -3.07 -9.17
C ASN A 93 -3.39 -1.99 -8.09
N ASN A 94 -3.86 -0.77 -8.39
CA ASN A 94 -3.74 0.36 -7.47
C ASN A 94 -5.01 0.62 -6.68
N PHE A 95 -6.18 0.39 -7.27
CA PHE A 95 -7.45 0.63 -6.59
C PHE A 95 -8.05 -0.65 -6.00
N GLU A 96 -8.38 -1.65 -6.85
CA GLU A 96 -9.08 -2.85 -6.38
C GLU A 96 -8.23 -3.67 -5.39
N TYR A 97 -6.94 -3.82 -5.67
CA TYR A 97 -6.03 -4.52 -4.77
C TYR A 97 -5.95 -3.80 -3.41
N THR A 98 -5.74 -2.49 -3.41
CA THR A 98 -5.64 -1.68 -2.18
C THR A 98 -6.96 -1.70 -1.40
N LYS A 99 -8.09 -1.63 -2.08
CA LYS A 99 -9.42 -1.74 -1.48
C LYS A 99 -9.63 -3.07 -0.77
N ASN A 100 -9.22 -4.18 -1.38
CA ASN A 100 -9.33 -5.50 -0.75
C ASN A 100 -8.45 -5.61 0.51
N VAL A 101 -7.23 -5.06 0.48
CA VAL A 101 -6.36 -4.99 1.66
C VAL A 101 -7.00 -4.13 2.76
N LEU A 102 -7.58 -2.98 2.39
CA LEU A 102 -8.29 -2.11 3.32
C LEU A 102 -9.45 -2.85 4.01
N HIS A 103 -10.32 -3.51 3.25
CA HIS A 103 -11.44 -4.26 3.82
C HIS A 103 -10.98 -5.35 4.79
N PHE A 104 -9.95 -6.10 4.42
CA PHE A 104 -9.35 -7.07 5.33
C PHE A 104 -8.86 -6.41 6.64
N CYS A 105 -8.23 -5.25 6.54
CA CYS A 105 -7.76 -4.51 7.72
C CYS A 105 -8.93 -4.03 8.59
N LEU A 106 -9.99 -3.50 7.99
CA LEU A 106 -11.17 -3.02 8.70
C LEU A 106 -11.88 -4.16 9.45
N ASP A 107 -12.14 -5.27 8.77
CA ASP A 107 -12.82 -6.45 9.34
C ASP A 107 -12.06 -7.02 10.54
N ARG A 108 -10.75 -6.88 10.55
CA ARG A 108 -9.86 -7.42 11.57
C ARG A 108 -9.32 -6.38 12.56
N LYS A 109 -9.67 -5.11 12.40
CA LYS A 109 -9.16 -3.97 13.19
C LYS A 109 -7.63 -3.89 13.18
N ILE A 110 -7.03 -4.16 12.02
CA ILE A 110 -5.59 -4.07 11.79
C ILE A 110 -5.28 -2.65 11.30
N GLN A 111 -4.20 -2.06 11.82
CA GLN A 111 -3.71 -0.79 11.27
C GLN A 111 -3.21 -0.97 9.85
N MET A 112 -3.57 -0.04 8.95
CA MET A 112 -3.05 0.03 7.60
C MET A 112 -2.39 1.38 7.37
N MET A 113 -1.15 1.36 6.89
CA MET A 113 -0.46 2.53 6.35
C MET A 113 -0.28 2.31 4.86
N TYR A 114 -0.63 3.29 4.04
CA TYR A 114 -0.50 3.17 2.59
C TYR A 114 0.09 4.44 1.98
N ALA A 115 0.75 4.29 0.84
CA ALA A 115 1.26 5.40 0.08
C ALA A 115 0.19 5.91 -0.91
N SER A 116 -0.27 7.15 -0.73
CA SER A 116 -0.87 7.94 -1.79
C SER A 116 0.22 8.48 -2.73
N SER A 117 0.00 9.57 -3.43
CA SER A 117 0.99 10.14 -4.34
C SER A 117 0.82 11.64 -4.50
N ALA A 118 1.92 12.37 -4.61
CA ALA A 118 1.91 13.77 -5.00
C ALA A 118 1.33 14.00 -6.41
N SER A 119 1.29 12.96 -7.25
CA SER A 119 0.66 13.01 -8.58
C SER A 119 -0.84 13.30 -8.52
N THR A 120 -1.48 13.11 -7.37
CA THR A 120 -2.89 13.44 -7.16
C THR A 120 -3.18 14.94 -7.26
N TYR A 121 -2.15 15.78 -7.12
CA TYR A 121 -2.25 17.24 -7.27
C TYR A 121 -1.96 17.74 -8.69
N GLY A 122 -1.77 16.82 -9.64
CA GLY A 122 -1.59 17.12 -11.04
C GLY A 122 -0.41 18.05 -11.33
N SER A 123 -0.68 19.13 -12.06
CA SER A 123 0.31 20.17 -12.36
C SER A 123 0.52 21.17 -11.21
N GLY A 124 -0.26 21.06 -10.13
CA GLY A 124 -0.28 22.05 -9.07
C GLY A 124 -1.05 23.32 -9.39
N ALA A 125 -1.91 23.31 -10.44
CA ALA A 125 -2.71 24.48 -10.83
C ALA A 125 -3.57 25.01 -9.66
N HIS A 126 -3.97 24.14 -8.76
CA HIS A 126 -4.74 24.47 -7.55
C HIS A 126 -3.89 24.44 -6.26
N GLY A 127 -2.56 24.31 -6.39
CA GLY A 127 -1.61 24.18 -5.29
C GLY A 127 -1.31 22.73 -4.92
N PHE A 128 -0.42 22.55 -3.91
CA PHE A 128 0.05 21.24 -3.45
C PHE A 128 -0.32 20.99 -1.97
N ARG A 129 -1.36 21.65 -1.49
CA ARG A 129 -1.85 21.38 -0.13
C ARG A 129 -2.62 20.08 -0.09
N GLU A 130 -2.56 19.37 1.01
CA GLU A 130 -3.31 18.13 1.25
C GLU A 130 -4.81 18.43 1.49
N GLU A 131 -5.44 19.06 0.49
CA GLU A 131 -6.83 19.46 0.48
C GLU A 131 -7.50 18.98 -0.82
N PRO A 132 -8.75 18.48 -0.76
CA PRO A 132 -9.47 18.03 -1.95
C PRO A 132 -9.55 19.07 -3.08
N ALA A 133 -9.58 20.37 -2.73
CA ALA A 133 -9.63 21.45 -3.70
C ALA A 133 -8.34 21.58 -4.55
N CYS A 134 -7.23 20.97 -4.10
CA CYS A 134 -5.96 20.98 -4.82
C CYS A 134 -5.77 19.76 -5.72
N GLU A 135 -6.69 18.80 -5.68
CA GLU A 135 -6.54 17.50 -6.35
C GLU A 135 -7.01 17.56 -7.81
N GLU A 136 -6.14 17.11 -8.71
CA GLU A 136 -6.39 17.02 -10.15
C GLU A 136 -5.53 15.91 -10.77
N ALA A 137 -6.12 14.76 -11.08
CA ALA A 137 -5.38 13.66 -11.68
C ALA A 137 -5.16 13.89 -13.19
N LEU A 138 -3.90 13.93 -13.65
CA LEU A 138 -3.54 14.15 -15.05
C LEU A 138 -3.26 12.87 -15.84
N ASN A 139 -3.18 11.72 -15.20
CA ASN A 139 -2.98 10.42 -15.84
C ASN A 139 -3.67 9.32 -15.04
N VAL A 140 -3.74 8.11 -15.62
CA VAL A 140 -4.43 6.98 -14.99
C VAL A 140 -3.76 6.52 -13.69
N TYR A 141 -2.45 6.69 -13.55
CA TYR A 141 -1.76 6.41 -12.29
C TYR A 141 -2.26 7.34 -11.18
N ALA A 142 -2.19 8.65 -11.40
CA ALA A 142 -2.68 9.66 -10.46
C ALA A 142 -4.18 9.44 -10.15
N PHE A 143 -4.98 9.15 -11.17
CA PHE A 143 -6.40 8.84 -11.02
C PHE A 143 -6.62 7.63 -10.11
N SER A 144 -5.88 6.54 -10.30
CA SER A 144 -6.02 5.32 -9.49
C SER A 144 -5.73 5.56 -8.01
N LYS A 145 -4.75 6.43 -7.70
CA LYS A 145 -4.41 6.82 -6.34
C LYS A 145 -5.47 7.74 -5.74
N LEU A 146 -5.83 8.80 -6.45
CA LEU A 146 -6.86 9.74 -6.01
C LEU A 146 -8.22 9.05 -5.83
N PHE A 147 -8.56 8.09 -6.69
CA PHE A 147 -9.81 7.36 -6.59
C PHE A 147 -9.86 6.51 -5.32
N PHE A 148 -8.74 5.94 -4.88
CA PHE A 148 -8.65 5.26 -3.60
C PHE A 148 -8.72 6.23 -2.42
N ASP A 149 -8.05 7.37 -2.48
CA ASP A 149 -8.11 8.39 -1.43
C ASP A 149 -9.55 8.87 -1.23
N ASN A 150 -10.28 9.11 -2.33
CA ASN A 150 -11.70 9.48 -2.29
C ASN A 150 -12.60 8.36 -1.75
N TYR A 151 -12.28 7.10 -2.04
CA TYR A 151 -12.97 5.95 -1.48
C TYR A 151 -12.75 5.82 0.03
N LEU A 152 -11.52 6.06 0.49
CA LEU A 152 -11.17 5.93 1.90
C LEU A 152 -11.78 7.02 2.79
N ARG A 153 -11.91 8.25 2.29
CA ARG A 153 -12.40 9.40 3.09
C ARG A 153 -13.72 9.13 3.81
N PRO A 154 -14.81 8.72 3.15
CA PRO A 154 -16.06 8.42 3.86
C PRO A 154 -15.94 7.19 4.77
N VAL A 155 -15.11 6.18 4.39
CA VAL A 155 -14.88 4.99 5.22
C VAL A 155 -14.18 5.35 6.52
N SER A 156 -13.20 6.27 6.48
CA SER A 156 -12.49 6.73 7.67
C SER A 156 -13.39 7.45 8.66
N TYR A 157 -14.40 8.20 8.20
CA TYR A 157 -15.37 8.86 9.06
C TYR A 157 -16.32 7.87 9.76
N THR A 158 -16.58 6.72 9.16
CA THR A 158 -17.53 5.73 9.69
C THR A 158 -16.88 4.63 10.55
N HIS A 159 -15.60 4.34 10.34
CA HIS A 159 -14.93 3.19 10.95
C HIS A 159 -13.62 3.51 11.68
N LEU A 160 -13.06 4.71 11.51
CA LEU A 160 -11.79 5.11 12.10
C LEU A 160 -11.96 6.41 12.88
N THR A 161 -11.93 6.35 14.21
CA THR A 161 -11.45 7.49 14.98
C THR A 161 -9.94 7.56 14.76
N LEU A 162 -9.50 8.23 13.71
CA LEU A 162 -8.10 8.58 13.54
C LEU A 162 -7.71 9.54 14.66
N PRO A 163 -6.66 9.28 15.43
CA PRO A 163 -6.05 10.34 16.20
C PRO A 163 -5.52 11.36 15.17
N THR A 164 -6.24 12.46 15.01
CA THR A 164 -5.78 13.61 14.24
C THR A 164 -4.62 14.24 15.00
N ASN A 165 -3.43 13.73 14.80
CA ASN A 165 -2.19 14.40 15.09
C ASN A 165 -1.51 14.76 13.77
N SER A 166 -2.14 15.65 13.02
CA SER A 166 -1.44 16.52 12.10
C SER A 166 -0.63 17.51 12.93
N ARG A 167 0.62 17.17 13.23
CA ARG A 167 1.67 18.13 13.55
C ARG A 167 2.87 17.78 12.71
N VAL A 168 3.04 18.53 11.65
CA VAL A 168 4.34 18.81 11.04
C VAL A 168 5.09 19.71 11.99
#